data_bd180343c01bd359a2d71af23b8e6222
#
_entry.id   bd180343c01bd359a2d71af23b8e6222
#
_cell.length_a   1.000
_cell.length_b   1.000
_cell.length_c   1.000
_cell.angle_alpha   90.00
_cell.angle_beta   90.00
_cell.angle_gamma   90.00
#
_symmetry.space_group_name_H-M   'P 1'
#
loop_
_entity.id
_entity.type
_entity.pdbx_description
1 polymer ?
#
loop_
_entity_poly.entity_id
_entity_poly.type
_entity_poly.pdbx_seq_one_letter_code
_entity_poly.pdbx_strand_id
1 'polypeptide(L)'
;PGRTGMAIDSIVCPGSILSGGYVRNCVLSPDVRVNSYTEVDNSIIFSHVNIGRHCKIRKAIIDRDVHLPEGTVIGFDPEEDAKNYIVTETGITIVTRDYSLFESPVAVDYFTSE
;
A
#
# COMPACT_ATOMS: atom_id res chain seq x y z
N PRO A 1 -9.20 11.03 21.14
CA PRO A 1 -7.87 10.70 21.58
C PRO A 1 -7.35 9.42 20.96
N GLY A 2 -8.05 8.31 21.12
CA GLY A 2 -7.58 7.06 20.55
C GLY A 2 -7.58 7.01 19.04
N ARG A 3 -8.05 8.04 18.40
CA ARG A 3 -8.14 8.07 16.97
C ARG A 3 -7.11 8.96 16.31
N THR A 4 -6.21 9.50 17.08
CA THR A 4 -5.17 10.33 16.53
C THR A 4 -4.16 9.44 15.80
N GLY A 5 -3.96 9.71 14.52
CA GLY A 5 -2.96 8.99 13.75
C GLY A 5 -1.57 9.45 14.10
N MET A 6 -0.57 8.65 13.74
CA MET A 6 0.81 8.96 14.06
C MET A 6 1.74 8.56 12.91
N ALA A 7 2.65 9.47 12.57
CA ALA A 7 3.67 9.21 11.57
C ALA A 7 5.04 9.40 12.22
N ILE A 8 5.89 8.36 12.13
CA ILE A 8 7.22 8.37 12.72
C ILE A 8 8.24 8.19 11.62
N ASP A 9 9.25 9.08 11.58
CA ASP A 9 10.33 9.00 10.59
C ASP A 9 9.77 8.86 9.17
N SER A 10 8.75 9.65 8.86
CA SER A 10 8.04 9.51 7.60
C SER A 10 7.84 10.87 6.96
N ILE A 11 7.69 10.84 5.63
CA ILE A 11 7.33 12.03 4.88
C ILE A 11 5.85 11.89 4.53
N VAL A 12 5.05 12.85 5.00
CA VAL A 12 3.61 12.83 4.76
C VAL A 12 3.25 14.11 4.01
N CYS A 13 2.80 13.93 2.77
CA CYS A 13 2.48 15.05 1.90
C CYS A 13 1.10 15.63 2.23
N PRO A 14 0.84 16.88 1.78
CA PRO A 14 -0.43 17.53 2.10
C PRO A 14 -1.64 16.75 1.62
N GLY A 15 -2.72 16.87 2.38
CA GLY A 15 -3.97 16.22 2.03
C GLY A 15 -4.10 14.80 2.56
N SER A 16 -3.01 14.25 3.10
CA SER A 16 -3.08 12.90 3.64
C SER A 16 -3.68 12.92 5.04
N ILE A 17 -4.43 11.86 5.35
CA ILE A 17 -5.16 11.76 6.60
C ILE A 17 -4.81 10.44 7.28
N LEU A 18 -4.34 10.53 8.51
CA LEU A 18 -4.06 9.36 9.33
C LEU A 18 -5.12 9.28 10.43
N SER A 19 -6.20 8.59 10.17
CA SER A 19 -7.36 8.55 11.08
C SER A 19 -7.16 7.46 12.12
N GLY A 20 -6.16 7.62 12.98
CA GLY A 20 -5.86 6.58 13.96
C GLY A 20 -4.95 5.51 13.40
N GLY A 21 -4.43 5.71 12.19
CA GLY A 21 -3.45 4.79 11.61
C GLY A 21 -2.05 5.09 12.10
N TYR A 22 -1.16 4.15 11.89
CA TYR A 22 0.21 4.21 12.37
C TYR A 22 1.16 4.00 11.20
N VAL A 23 2.04 4.98 10.97
CA VAL A 23 2.92 4.96 9.81
C VAL A 23 4.36 5.16 10.27
N ARG A 24 5.28 4.32 9.82
CA ARG A 24 6.67 4.39 10.23
C ARG A 24 7.60 4.13 9.05
N ASN A 25 8.61 5.02 8.89
CA ASN A 25 9.58 4.92 7.79
C ASN A 25 8.92 4.82 6.43
N CYS A 26 7.95 5.69 6.20
CA CYS A 26 7.17 5.65 4.96
C CYS A 26 7.23 6.98 4.24
N VAL A 27 6.89 6.93 2.96
CA VAL A 27 6.64 8.13 2.17
C VAL A 27 5.20 8.06 1.72
N LEU A 28 4.41 9.04 2.15
CA LEU A 28 3.01 9.14 1.74
C LEU A 28 2.89 10.32 0.79
N SER A 29 2.50 10.04 -0.44
CA SER A 29 2.23 11.06 -1.44
C SER A 29 0.95 11.82 -1.06
N PRO A 30 0.59 12.87 -1.81
CA PRO A 30 -0.59 13.65 -1.44
C PRO A 30 -1.87 12.82 -1.41
N ASP A 31 -2.76 13.17 -0.48
CA ASP A 31 -4.12 12.64 -0.42
C ASP A 31 -4.19 11.14 -0.16
N VAL A 32 -3.28 10.62 0.66
CA VAL A 32 -3.32 9.24 1.11
C VAL A 32 -4.16 9.18 2.39
N ARG A 33 -5.01 8.17 2.51
CA ARG A 33 -5.80 7.98 3.72
C ARG A 33 -5.42 6.65 4.35
N VAL A 34 -4.99 6.71 5.61
CA VAL A 34 -4.70 5.52 6.40
C VAL A 34 -5.72 5.46 7.52
N ASN A 35 -6.55 4.45 7.50
CA ASN A 35 -7.68 4.37 8.44
C ASN A 35 -7.29 3.72 9.76
N SER A 36 -8.24 3.69 10.69
CA SER A 36 -7.96 3.31 12.08
C SER A 36 -7.39 1.90 12.21
N TYR A 37 -6.51 1.74 13.19
CA TYR A 37 -5.92 0.45 13.55
C TYR A 37 -5.08 -0.16 12.43
N THR A 38 -4.65 0.65 11.47
CA THR A 38 -3.80 0.20 10.37
C THR A 38 -2.34 0.57 10.68
N GLU A 39 -1.43 -0.34 10.37
CA GLU A 39 0.00 -0.12 10.57
C GLU A 39 0.69 -0.24 9.21
N VAL A 40 1.50 0.76 8.88
CA VAL A 40 2.25 0.78 7.62
C VAL A 40 3.70 1.05 7.94
N ASP A 41 4.58 0.13 7.56
CA ASP A 41 6.01 0.24 7.84
C ASP A 41 6.83 0.13 6.57
N ASN A 42 7.88 0.96 6.47
CA ASN A 42 8.89 0.85 5.42
C ASN A 42 8.30 0.77 4.02
N SER A 43 7.35 1.65 3.73
CA SER A 43 6.59 1.56 2.49
C SER A 43 6.51 2.90 1.79
N ILE A 44 6.22 2.84 0.49
CA ILE A 44 5.99 4.03 -0.32
C ILE A 44 4.56 3.94 -0.84
N ILE A 45 3.77 4.94 -0.50
CA ILE A 45 2.36 4.96 -0.83
C ILE A 45 2.11 6.14 -1.77
N PHE A 46 1.64 5.86 -2.97
CA PHE A 46 1.39 6.91 -3.94
C PHE A 46 0.03 7.57 -3.72
N SER A 47 -0.26 8.58 -4.55
CA SER A 47 -1.40 9.49 -4.32
C SER A 47 -2.75 8.79 -4.37
N HIS A 48 -3.66 9.30 -3.58
CA HIS A 48 -5.07 8.89 -3.59
C HIS A 48 -5.27 7.41 -3.21
N VAL A 49 -4.32 6.84 -2.47
CA VAL A 49 -4.48 5.50 -1.95
C VAL A 49 -5.31 5.56 -0.67
N ASN A 50 -6.23 4.62 -0.54
CA ASN A 50 -7.06 4.51 0.65
C ASN A 50 -6.80 3.14 1.27
N ILE A 51 -6.19 3.15 2.44
CA ILE A 51 -5.90 1.91 3.17
C ILE A 51 -6.95 1.74 4.25
N GLY A 52 -7.70 0.65 4.17
CA GLY A 52 -8.80 0.39 5.08
C GLY A 52 -8.36 0.17 6.50
N ARG A 53 -9.34 -0.10 7.37
CA ARG A 53 -9.07 -0.32 8.78
C ARG A 53 -8.43 -1.69 9.01
N HIS A 54 -7.67 -1.80 10.11
CA HIS A 54 -7.09 -3.08 10.52
C HIS A 54 -6.19 -3.72 9.48
N CYS A 55 -5.50 -2.90 8.69
CA CYS A 55 -4.53 -3.41 7.71
C CYS A 55 -3.14 -3.44 8.31
N LYS A 56 -2.30 -4.35 7.78
CA LYS A 56 -0.90 -4.41 8.18
C LYS A 56 -0.07 -4.49 6.90
N ILE A 57 0.76 -3.48 6.70
CA ILE A 57 1.52 -3.34 5.46
C ILE A 57 2.96 -3.04 5.80
N ARG A 58 3.89 -3.79 5.18
CA ARG A 58 5.30 -3.46 5.32
C ARG A 58 6.05 -3.83 4.04
N LYS A 59 7.11 -3.05 3.77
CA LYS A 59 7.98 -3.27 2.62
C LYS A 59 7.17 -3.35 1.34
N ALA A 60 6.30 -2.37 1.15
CA ALA A 60 5.41 -2.36 0.00
C ALA A 60 5.49 -1.04 -0.74
N ILE A 61 5.24 -1.11 -2.04
CA ILE A 61 5.06 0.07 -2.86
C ILE A 61 3.64 -0.04 -3.41
N ILE A 62 2.81 0.93 -3.05
CA ILE A 62 1.40 0.91 -3.44
C ILE A 62 1.14 2.01 -4.44
N ASP A 63 0.71 1.62 -5.63
CA ASP A 63 0.47 2.55 -6.71
C ASP A 63 -0.73 3.45 -6.41
N ARG A 64 -0.80 4.55 -7.14
CA ARG A 64 -1.86 5.53 -6.93
C ARG A 64 -3.24 4.93 -7.15
N ASP A 65 -4.22 5.52 -6.49
CA ASP A 65 -5.63 5.18 -6.63
C ASP A 65 -5.98 3.76 -6.20
N VAL A 66 -5.10 3.10 -5.44
CA VAL A 66 -5.38 1.76 -4.94
C VAL A 66 -6.22 1.88 -3.67
N HIS A 67 -7.22 1.03 -3.56
CA HIS A 67 -8.05 0.92 -2.37
C HIS A 67 -7.83 -0.46 -1.76
N LEU A 68 -7.30 -0.49 -0.56
CA LEU A 68 -7.10 -1.75 0.15
C LEU A 68 -8.22 -1.94 1.16
N PRO A 69 -8.94 -3.05 1.07
CA PRO A 69 -10.07 -3.26 1.99
C PRO A 69 -9.62 -3.53 3.40
N GLU A 70 -10.57 -3.47 4.31
CA GLU A 70 -10.31 -3.74 5.71
C GLU A 70 -9.64 -5.09 5.89
N GLY A 71 -8.63 -5.12 6.75
CA GLY A 71 -7.97 -6.39 7.10
C GLY A 71 -6.91 -6.85 6.10
N THR A 72 -6.54 -6.02 5.14
CA THR A 72 -5.50 -6.40 4.18
C THR A 72 -4.15 -6.54 4.87
N VAL A 73 -3.44 -7.63 4.59
CA VAL A 73 -2.12 -7.90 5.14
C VAL A 73 -1.14 -8.05 3.98
N ILE A 74 -0.10 -7.22 3.97
CA ILE A 74 0.89 -7.21 2.90
C ILE A 74 2.29 -7.14 3.52
N GLY A 75 3.19 -7.99 3.01
CA GLY A 75 4.58 -7.95 3.41
C GLY A 75 4.94 -8.89 4.53
N PHE A 76 4.03 -9.76 4.93
CA PHE A 76 4.27 -10.71 6.01
C PHE A 76 4.38 -12.15 5.51
N ASP A 77 3.75 -12.46 4.39
CA ASP A 77 3.77 -13.80 3.81
C ASP A 77 3.99 -13.67 2.31
N PRO A 78 5.24 -13.81 1.84
CA PRO A 78 5.53 -13.60 0.41
C PRO A 78 4.76 -14.54 -0.51
N GLU A 79 4.51 -15.77 -0.06
CA GLU A 79 3.79 -16.71 -0.91
C GLU A 79 2.34 -16.28 -1.10
N GLU A 80 1.73 -15.80 -0.03
CA GLU A 80 0.37 -15.33 -0.12
C GLU A 80 0.30 -14.04 -0.93
N ASP A 81 1.28 -13.14 -0.72
CA ASP A 81 1.33 -11.89 -1.46
C ASP A 81 1.49 -12.13 -2.96
N ALA A 82 2.29 -13.13 -3.32
CA ALA A 82 2.57 -13.39 -4.73
C ALA A 82 1.34 -13.87 -5.48
N LYS A 83 0.30 -14.32 -4.78
CA LYS A 83 -0.94 -14.72 -5.42
C LYS A 83 -1.72 -13.52 -5.93
N ASN A 84 -1.52 -12.36 -5.31
CA ASN A 84 -2.33 -11.17 -5.60
C ASN A 84 -1.52 -9.99 -6.11
N TYR A 85 -0.21 -9.98 -5.80
CA TYR A 85 0.63 -8.82 -6.08
C TYR A 85 1.96 -9.29 -6.66
N ILE A 86 2.80 -8.34 -7.00
CA ILE A 86 4.15 -8.63 -7.48
C ILE A 86 5.09 -8.58 -6.27
N VAL A 87 5.87 -9.65 -6.08
CA VAL A 87 6.84 -9.69 -4.99
C VAL A 87 8.23 -9.78 -5.62
N THR A 88 9.10 -8.83 -5.30
CA THR A 88 10.45 -8.81 -5.84
C THR A 88 11.35 -9.80 -5.12
N GLU A 89 12.54 -10.04 -5.71
CA GLU A 89 13.51 -10.94 -5.09
C GLU A 89 13.94 -10.48 -3.72
N THR A 90 13.92 -9.18 -3.49
CA THR A 90 14.32 -8.62 -2.20
C THR A 90 13.19 -8.55 -1.20
N GLY A 91 12.01 -9.03 -1.57
CA GLY A 91 10.90 -9.10 -0.63
C GLY A 91 10.02 -7.85 -0.60
N ILE A 92 10.09 -7.02 -1.62
CA ILE A 92 9.23 -5.84 -1.70
C ILE A 92 7.96 -6.22 -2.47
N THR A 93 6.82 -5.92 -1.89
CA THR A 93 5.53 -6.20 -2.54
C THR A 93 5.06 -4.96 -3.28
N ILE A 94 4.74 -5.13 -4.55
CA ILE A 94 4.28 -4.03 -5.39
C ILE A 94 2.80 -4.24 -5.69
N VAL A 95 1.98 -3.27 -5.30
CA VAL A 95 0.54 -3.32 -5.48
C VAL A 95 0.16 -2.31 -6.54
N THR A 96 -0.30 -2.80 -7.70
CA THR A 96 -0.69 -1.91 -8.79
C THR A 96 -2.16 -1.52 -8.65
N ARG A 97 -2.49 -0.35 -9.17
CA ARG A 97 -3.83 0.21 -8.99
C ARG A 97 -4.91 -0.57 -9.72
N ASP A 98 -4.51 -1.33 -10.71
CA ASP A 98 -5.47 -2.10 -11.51
C ASP A 98 -4.86 -3.45 -11.80
N TYR A 99 -4.70 -4.23 -10.74
CA TYR A 99 -4.08 -5.53 -10.91
C TYR A 99 -4.98 -6.52 -11.64
N SER A 100 -6.24 -6.19 -11.86
CA SER A 100 -7.08 -7.02 -12.71
C SER A 100 -6.54 -7.06 -14.13
N LEU A 101 -5.72 -6.10 -14.49
CA LEU A 101 -5.05 -6.12 -15.79
C LEU A 101 -4.13 -7.32 -15.94
N PHE A 102 -3.64 -7.86 -14.85
CA PHE A 102 -2.76 -9.02 -14.91
C PHE A 102 -3.48 -10.27 -15.39
N GLU A 103 -4.81 -10.25 -15.39
CA GLU A 103 -5.60 -11.35 -15.90
C GLU A 103 -6.01 -11.14 -17.34
N SER A 104 -5.58 -10.05 -17.95
CA SER A 104 -5.94 -9.67 -19.30
C SER A 104 -4.76 -9.90 -20.22
N PRO A 105 -4.96 -10.51 -21.39
CA PRO A 105 -3.86 -10.65 -22.35
C PRO A 105 -3.24 -9.32 -22.74
N VAL A 106 -4.05 -8.27 -22.80
CA VAL A 106 -3.55 -6.94 -23.12
C VAL A 106 -2.58 -6.46 -22.05
N ALA A 107 -2.93 -6.68 -20.79
CA ALA A 107 -2.06 -6.27 -19.69
C ALA A 107 -0.75 -7.05 -19.72
N VAL A 108 -0.82 -8.34 -20.02
CA VAL A 108 0.39 -9.16 -20.10
C VAL A 108 1.31 -8.59 -21.16
N ASP A 109 0.76 -8.27 -22.35
CA ASP A 109 1.55 -7.69 -23.42
C ASP A 109 2.15 -6.36 -22.98
N TYR A 110 1.40 -5.57 -22.25
CA TYR A 110 1.86 -4.27 -21.81
C TYR A 110 3.09 -4.39 -20.93
N PHE A 111 3.11 -5.37 -20.04
CA PHE A 111 4.21 -5.54 -19.09
C PHE A 111 5.37 -6.33 -19.67
N THR A 112 5.16 -7.07 -20.73
CA THR A 112 6.22 -7.92 -21.29
C THR A 112 6.81 -7.39 -22.59
N SER A 113 6.21 -6.37 -23.16
CA SER A 113 6.66 -5.84 -24.43
C SER A 113 7.86 -4.93 -24.30
N GLU A 114 8.40 -4.85 -23.11
CA GLU A 114 9.60 -4.08 -22.88
C GLU A 114 10.81 -4.81 -23.39
#